data_a26244a37b053c5c84ea151b95e4a302
#
_entry.id   a26244a37b053c5c84ea151b95e4a302
#
_cell.length_a   1.000
_cell.length_b   1.000
_cell.length_c   1.000
_cell.angle_alpha   90.00
_cell.angle_beta   90.00
_cell.angle_gamma   90.00
#
_symmetry.space_group_name_H-M   'P 1'
#
loop_
_entity.id
_entity.type
_entity.pdbx_description
1 polymer ?
#
loop_
_entity_poly.entity_id
_entity_poly.type
_entity_poly.pdbx_seq_one_letter_code
_entity_poly.pdbx_strand_id
1 'polypeptide(L)'
;MAGIVNLVRSSARSCALSCIVCLAISAPSQQLPTAPQPRQKLPQDGPARPKRVGDQACVPCHEAYSSSYLHTSHHLTSQPASGNAILGSFSGSGSTLKILDPIPSKSSPGLSFHMEVRDGGYYETATVGLPGHEQSHSERIDVVTGSGTRGQSYLYWLGDQLFELPLSYWADGHQWINSPGYKDKTANFSRSIYPRCLECHATDIVPRSSDPLTNHYDRASLVTGISCETCHGGGADHVAAHTATPAIAPSTATILNPARFVRDRQVDLCALCHSGGKRVELAPAFSYLPGQPLDSYLQPAPVDPATLPDVHGNQVGLLQRSRCYLSSPTMSCSTCHDVHAPERAPAAYSDRCLRCHSVQSCKMSQTIGPKIADNCIDCHMPRQPTNAIIVKTAGNAVHTTMRTHWIRIYPEVAQPQ
;
A
#
# COMPACT_ATOMS: atom_id res chain seq x y z
N MET A 1 79.85 -21.32 -9.65
CA MET A 1 81.04 -20.48 -9.68
C MET A 1 80.71 -19.22 -8.96
N ALA A 2 81.18 -19.14 -7.78
CA ALA A 2 82.16 -18.20 -7.28
C ALA A 2 81.61 -16.76 -7.27
N GLY A 3 81.49 -16.05 -6.22
CA GLY A 3 82.19 -16.01 -4.94
C GLY A 3 82.30 -14.58 -4.48
N ILE A 4 82.11 -14.44 -3.20
CA ILE A 4 83.07 -13.69 -2.29
C ILE A 4 82.79 -12.18 -2.15
N VAL A 5 82.22 -11.74 -1.03
CA VAL A 5 82.80 -11.46 0.31
C VAL A 5 83.26 -9.99 0.51
N ASN A 6 82.78 -9.40 1.60
CA ASN A 6 83.43 -8.44 2.56
C ASN A 6 83.65 -6.96 2.11
N LEU A 7 83.55 -5.99 2.96
CA LEU A 7 83.95 -5.76 4.36
C LEU A 7 83.42 -4.39 4.86
N VAL A 8 82.94 -4.38 6.03
CA VAL A 8 83.00 -3.41 7.12
C VAL A 8 83.83 -2.10 6.85
N ARG A 9 83.22 -0.95 7.22
CA ARG A 9 83.87 -0.02 8.17
C ARG A 9 82.94 0.98 8.81
N SER A 10 82.99 1.02 10.06
CA SER A 10 82.53 1.93 11.07
C SER A 10 83.07 3.37 10.89
N SER A 11 82.24 4.35 11.16
CA SER A 11 82.66 5.52 11.93
C SER A 11 81.52 6.31 12.49
N ALA A 12 81.58 6.52 13.77
CA ALA A 12 80.67 7.32 14.58
C ALA A 12 80.92 8.84 14.36
N ARG A 13 79.94 9.63 14.64
CA ARG A 13 79.84 10.98 15.28
C ARG A 13 78.62 11.70 14.74
N SER A 14 77.71 12.25 15.45
CA SER A 14 77.66 13.16 16.53
C SER A 14 76.20 13.54 16.73
N CYS A 15 75.80 13.74 17.98
CA CYS A 15 74.54 14.25 18.42
C CYS A 15 73.99 15.51 17.73
N ALA A 16 72.75 15.54 17.37
CA ALA A 16 71.94 16.75 17.40
C ALA A 16 70.55 16.37 17.93
N LEU A 17 70.25 16.86 19.13
CA LEU A 17 68.89 16.83 19.71
C LEU A 17 67.99 17.69 18.84
N SER A 18 66.97 17.05 18.22
CA SER A 18 65.83 17.77 17.69
C SER A 18 64.63 17.26 18.41
N CYS A 19 63.98 18.10 19.24
CA CYS A 19 62.72 17.89 19.84
C CYS A 19 61.66 17.69 18.76
N ILE A 20 61.21 16.46 18.57
CA ILE A 20 60.01 16.17 17.80
C ILE A 20 58.82 16.22 18.78
N VAL A 21 58.05 17.30 18.67
CA VAL A 21 56.74 17.41 19.32
C VAL A 21 55.83 16.38 18.64
N CYS A 22 55.55 15.27 19.31
CA CYS A 22 54.51 14.34 18.90
C CYS A 22 53.15 14.98 19.12
N LEU A 23 52.56 15.56 18.07
CA LEU A 23 51.12 15.82 18.03
C LEU A 23 50.39 14.48 17.98
N ALA A 24 49.86 14.06 19.10
CA ALA A 24 48.92 12.93 19.16
C ALA A 24 47.64 13.33 18.44
N ILE A 25 47.49 12.90 17.19
CA ILE A 25 46.23 12.96 16.48
C ILE A 25 45.35 11.89 17.11
N SER A 26 44.42 12.32 17.97
CA SER A 26 43.37 11.46 18.50
C SER A 26 42.42 11.07 17.34
N ALA A 27 42.55 9.86 16.84
CA ALA A 27 41.55 9.31 15.91
C ALA A 27 40.17 9.21 16.64
N PRO A 28 39.08 9.61 16.02
CA PRO A 28 37.77 9.41 16.60
C PRO A 28 37.55 7.90 16.76
N SER A 29 37.33 7.48 17.99
CA SER A 29 36.88 6.11 18.29
C SER A 29 35.57 5.85 17.57
N GLN A 30 35.60 5.03 16.53
CA GLN A 30 34.36 4.47 15.94
C GLN A 30 33.68 3.62 17.04
N GLN A 31 32.61 4.14 17.58
CA GLN A 31 31.73 3.35 18.43
C GLN A 31 31.17 2.20 17.58
N LEU A 32 31.54 0.98 17.94
CA LEU A 32 30.87 -0.21 17.45
C LEU A 32 29.35 -0.07 17.66
N PRO A 33 28.52 -0.48 16.68
CA PRO A 33 27.07 -0.47 16.88
C PRO A 33 26.73 -1.26 18.15
N THR A 34 26.10 -0.60 19.08
CA THR A 34 25.57 -1.23 20.30
C THR A 34 24.64 -2.39 19.89
N ALA A 35 24.85 -3.55 20.51
CA ALA A 35 23.99 -4.70 20.31
C ALA A 35 22.51 -4.29 20.47
N PRO A 36 21.60 -4.82 19.65
CA PRO A 36 20.18 -4.48 19.77
C PRO A 36 19.71 -4.77 21.19
N GLN A 37 19.12 -3.76 21.80
CA GLN A 37 18.54 -3.89 23.14
C GLN A 37 17.47 -5.00 23.13
N PRO A 38 17.35 -5.81 24.19
CA PRO A 38 16.31 -6.83 24.28
C PRO A 38 14.95 -6.14 24.13
N ARG A 39 14.17 -6.61 23.15
CA ARG A 39 12.83 -6.11 22.83
C ARG A 39 11.97 -6.13 24.08
N GLN A 40 11.49 -4.97 24.51
CA GLN A 40 10.39 -4.93 25.46
C GLN A 40 9.21 -5.68 24.84
N LYS A 41 8.75 -6.75 25.49
CA LYS A 41 7.47 -7.38 25.12
C LYS A 41 6.40 -6.31 25.27
N LEU A 42 5.76 -5.97 24.14
CA LEU A 42 4.53 -5.17 24.19
C LEU A 42 3.52 -5.90 25.09
N PRO A 43 2.70 -5.17 25.86
CA PRO A 43 1.63 -5.77 26.65
C PRO A 43 0.78 -6.65 25.70
N GLN A 44 0.44 -7.85 26.14
CA GLN A 44 -0.45 -8.76 25.38
C GLN A 44 -1.85 -8.18 25.21
N ASP A 45 -2.24 -7.26 26.10
CA ASP A 45 -3.41 -6.41 25.95
C ASP A 45 -2.97 -5.16 25.19
N GLY A 46 -3.21 -5.13 23.89
CA GLY A 46 -3.00 -3.93 23.06
C GLY A 46 -3.74 -2.73 23.66
N PRO A 47 -3.35 -1.49 23.30
CA PRO A 47 -4.05 -0.31 23.77
C PRO A 47 -5.55 -0.46 23.50
N ALA A 48 -6.39 -0.07 24.46
CA ALA A 48 -7.83 -0.14 24.31
C ALA A 48 -8.24 0.50 22.98
N ARG A 49 -8.97 -0.24 22.15
CA ARG A 49 -9.40 0.27 20.84
C ARG A 49 -10.22 1.54 21.04
N PRO A 50 -9.93 2.62 20.30
CA PRO A 50 -10.71 3.85 20.40
C PRO A 50 -12.19 3.57 20.13
N LYS A 51 -13.08 4.15 20.91
CA LYS A 51 -14.52 4.01 20.70
C LYS A 51 -14.91 4.72 19.41
N ARG A 52 -15.34 3.94 18.42
CA ARG A 52 -15.79 4.42 17.12
C ARG A 52 -17.29 4.67 17.08
N VAL A 53 -17.72 5.60 16.23
CA VAL A 53 -19.12 5.97 16.01
C VAL A 53 -19.56 5.80 14.55
N GLY A 54 -18.59 5.56 13.63
CA GLY A 54 -18.82 5.45 12.19
C GLY A 54 -18.99 6.79 11.47
N ASP A 55 -18.75 6.78 10.17
CA ASP A 55 -18.70 7.98 9.32
C ASP A 55 -20.00 8.79 9.36
N GLN A 56 -21.14 8.15 9.51
CA GLN A 56 -22.45 8.83 9.54
C GLN A 56 -22.59 9.81 10.70
N ALA A 57 -21.87 9.58 11.81
CA ALA A 57 -21.86 10.51 12.92
C ALA A 57 -21.07 11.80 12.62
N CYS A 58 -20.19 11.78 11.63
CA CYS A 58 -19.37 12.93 11.23
C CYS A 58 -20.11 13.86 10.24
N VAL A 59 -20.98 13.27 9.39
CA VAL A 59 -21.67 13.96 8.29
C VAL A 59 -22.38 15.26 8.71
N PRO A 60 -23.20 15.30 9.78
CA PRO A 60 -23.97 16.49 10.10
C PRO A 60 -23.16 17.75 10.37
N CYS A 61 -21.91 17.60 10.83
CA CYS A 61 -21.03 18.74 11.15
C CYS A 61 -19.92 18.93 10.12
N HIS A 62 -19.55 17.88 9.38
CA HIS A 62 -18.45 17.88 8.42
C HIS A 62 -18.89 17.55 6.99
N GLU A 63 -20.06 18.05 6.57
CA GLU A 63 -20.67 17.76 5.26
C GLU A 63 -19.74 18.05 4.08
N ALA A 64 -19.00 19.18 4.12
CA ALA A 64 -18.08 19.56 3.05
C ALA A 64 -16.96 18.56 2.79
N TYR A 65 -16.50 17.87 3.85
CA TYR A 65 -15.49 16.79 3.72
C TYR A 65 -16.13 15.43 3.42
N SER A 66 -17.22 15.11 4.09
CA SER A 66 -17.88 13.81 3.94
C SER A 66 -18.44 13.61 2.54
N SER A 67 -19.06 14.62 1.94
CA SER A 67 -19.65 14.51 0.60
C SER A 67 -18.62 14.13 -0.49
N SER A 68 -17.38 14.60 -0.37
CA SER A 68 -16.30 14.20 -1.29
C SER A 68 -15.59 12.92 -0.87
N TYR A 69 -15.36 12.71 0.44
CA TYR A 69 -14.63 11.56 0.95
C TYR A 69 -15.31 10.22 0.64
N LEU A 70 -16.64 10.16 0.72
CA LEU A 70 -17.42 8.95 0.41
C LEU A 70 -17.20 8.43 -1.03
N HIS A 71 -16.65 9.25 -1.92
CA HIS A 71 -16.31 8.88 -3.30
C HIS A 71 -14.82 8.60 -3.51
N THR A 72 -14.00 8.66 -2.46
CA THR A 72 -12.55 8.37 -2.56
C THR A 72 -12.27 6.89 -2.67
N SER A 73 -11.11 6.55 -3.24
CA SER A 73 -10.64 5.16 -3.27
C SER A 73 -10.37 4.58 -1.88
N HIS A 74 -10.12 5.41 -0.87
CA HIS A 74 -9.97 4.97 0.51
C HIS A 74 -11.31 4.48 1.07
N HIS A 75 -12.35 5.29 0.99
CA HIS A 75 -13.68 4.89 1.46
C HIS A 75 -14.21 3.68 0.70
N LEU A 76 -13.99 3.63 -0.61
CA LEU A 76 -14.48 2.56 -1.49
C LEU A 76 -13.53 1.33 -1.56
N THR A 77 -12.47 1.27 -0.74
CA THR A 77 -11.47 0.18 -0.82
C THR A 77 -12.02 -1.18 -0.44
N SER A 78 -13.09 -1.24 0.35
CA SER A 78 -13.96 -2.40 0.43
C SER A 78 -15.41 -1.99 0.71
N GLN A 79 -16.35 -2.83 0.29
CA GLN A 79 -17.79 -2.57 0.38
C GLN A 79 -18.55 -3.91 0.54
N PRO A 80 -19.73 -3.93 1.17
CA PRO A 80 -20.64 -5.05 1.01
C PRO A 80 -20.98 -5.28 -0.46
N ALA A 81 -21.10 -6.54 -0.87
CA ALA A 81 -21.45 -6.87 -2.24
C ALA A 81 -22.83 -6.33 -2.62
N SER A 82 -22.90 -5.63 -3.71
CA SER A 82 -24.13 -5.08 -4.29
C SER A 82 -23.95 -4.80 -5.78
N GLY A 83 -25.03 -4.61 -6.52
CA GLY A 83 -24.96 -4.25 -7.93
C GLY A 83 -24.25 -2.94 -8.22
N ASN A 84 -24.24 -2.01 -7.25
CA ASN A 84 -23.52 -0.75 -7.38
C ASN A 84 -22.04 -0.86 -7.01
N ALA A 85 -21.68 -1.84 -6.16
CA ALA A 85 -20.31 -2.02 -5.71
C ALA A 85 -19.49 -2.89 -6.67
N ILE A 86 -20.11 -3.86 -7.34
CA ILE A 86 -19.43 -4.83 -8.21
C ILE A 86 -19.34 -4.26 -9.63
N LEU A 87 -18.13 -4.24 -10.20
CA LEU A 87 -17.89 -3.77 -11.56
C LEU A 87 -18.06 -4.86 -12.62
N GLY A 88 -17.85 -6.12 -12.24
CA GLY A 88 -17.89 -7.24 -13.18
C GLY A 88 -19.29 -7.52 -13.72
N SER A 89 -19.37 -8.06 -14.94
CA SER A 89 -20.63 -8.45 -15.55
C SER A 89 -21.13 -9.79 -15.01
N PHE A 90 -22.43 -9.87 -14.72
CA PHE A 90 -23.15 -11.08 -14.32
C PHE A 90 -24.17 -11.54 -15.36
N SER A 91 -24.05 -11.07 -16.59
CA SER A 91 -24.96 -11.44 -17.69
C SER A 91 -24.24 -11.50 -19.03
N GLY A 92 -24.82 -12.26 -19.94
CA GLY A 92 -24.30 -12.41 -21.30
C GLY A 92 -22.90 -13.05 -21.35
N SER A 93 -22.17 -12.80 -22.43
CA SER A 93 -20.82 -13.36 -22.62
C SER A 93 -19.79 -12.82 -21.63
N GLY A 94 -20.02 -11.64 -21.05
CA GLY A 94 -19.15 -11.02 -20.05
C GLY A 94 -19.20 -11.67 -18.69
N SER A 95 -20.16 -12.57 -18.42
CA SER A 95 -20.29 -13.30 -17.16
C SER A 95 -19.52 -14.62 -17.11
N THR A 96 -18.78 -14.97 -18.15
CA THR A 96 -18.09 -16.25 -18.22
C THR A 96 -16.59 -16.06 -18.56
N LEU A 97 -15.73 -16.67 -17.76
CA LEU A 97 -14.31 -16.79 -18.06
C LEU A 97 -13.96 -18.25 -18.30
N LYS A 98 -13.50 -18.58 -19.52
CA LYS A 98 -12.96 -19.90 -19.87
C LYS A 98 -11.45 -19.87 -19.79
N ILE A 99 -10.89 -20.72 -18.94
CA ILE A 99 -9.46 -20.92 -18.86
C ILE A 99 -9.10 -22.10 -19.74
N LEU A 100 -8.64 -21.80 -20.94
CA LEU A 100 -8.22 -22.80 -21.93
C LEU A 100 -6.81 -23.29 -21.61
N ASP A 101 -6.60 -24.59 -21.72
CA ASP A 101 -5.25 -25.14 -21.82
C ASP A 101 -4.63 -24.63 -23.15
N PRO A 102 -3.37 -24.13 -23.15
CA PRO A 102 -2.69 -23.77 -24.38
C PRO A 102 -2.56 -24.94 -25.38
N ILE A 103 -2.71 -26.19 -24.92
CA ILE A 103 -2.81 -27.39 -25.74
C ILE A 103 -4.11 -28.09 -25.38
N PRO A 104 -5.26 -27.75 -26.00
CA PRO A 104 -6.51 -28.44 -25.74
C PRO A 104 -6.36 -29.91 -26.14
N SER A 105 -6.32 -30.81 -25.16
CA SER A 105 -6.46 -32.25 -25.44
C SER A 105 -7.86 -32.68 -25.08
N LYS A 106 -8.43 -33.63 -25.83
CA LYS A 106 -9.76 -34.21 -25.52
C LYS A 106 -9.81 -34.89 -24.13
N SER A 107 -8.65 -35.06 -23.51
CA SER A 107 -8.47 -35.69 -22.20
C SER A 107 -8.12 -34.70 -21.07
N SER A 108 -7.95 -33.40 -21.36
CA SER A 108 -7.71 -32.38 -20.33
C SER A 108 -9.04 -31.85 -19.79
N PRO A 109 -9.25 -31.88 -18.47
CA PRO A 109 -10.45 -31.27 -17.89
C PRO A 109 -10.47 -29.78 -18.19
N GLY A 110 -11.60 -29.30 -18.68
CA GLY A 110 -11.85 -27.87 -18.85
C GLY A 110 -12.04 -27.19 -17.50
N LEU A 111 -11.70 -25.91 -17.40
CA LEU A 111 -12.06 -25.05 -16.29
C LEU A 111 -12.75 -23.81 -16.83
N SER A 112 -13.93 -23.53 -16.32
CA SER A 112 -14.63 -22.28 -16.61
C SER A 112 -15.20 -21.70 -15.32
N PHE A 113 -15.35 -20.39 -15.30
CA PHE A 113 -16.05 -19.67 -14.25
C PHE A 113 -17.26 -18.97 -14.83
N HIS A 114 -18.33 -18.98 -14.09
CA HIS A 114 -19.57 -18.28 -14.41
C HIS A 114 -19.99 -17.40 -13.26
N MET A 115 -20.24 -16.13 -13.54
CA MET A 115 -20.76 -15.16 -12.61
C MET A 115 -22.25 -15.03 -12.83
N GLU A 116 -23.03 -15.24 -11.77
CA GLU A 116 -24.50 -15.25 -11.84
C GLU A 116 -25.14 -14.49 -10.69
N VAL A 117 -26.32 -13.95 -10.94
CA VAL A 117 -27.19 -13.42 -9.91
C VAL A 117 -28.26 -14.49 -9.62
N ARG A 118 -28.34 -14.92 -8.36
CA ARG A 118 -29.30 -15.91 -7.91
C ARG A 118 -29.85 -15.51 -6.53
N ASP A 119 -31.13 -15.55 -6.36
CA ASP A 119 -31.82 -15.23 -5.08
C ASP A 119 -31.39 -13.88 -4.49
N GLY A 120 -31.17 -12.88 -5.35
CA GLY A 120 -30.71 -11.54 -4.95
C GLY A 120 -29.25 -11.46 -4.51
N GLY A 121 -28.46 -12.54 -4.62
CA GLY A 121 -27.04 -12.61 -4.34
C GLY A 121 -26.21 -12.71 -5.63
N TYR A 122 -24.93 -12.37 -5.51
CA TYR A 122 -23.92 -12.45 -6.57
C TYR A 122 -23.05 -13.66 -6.29
N TYR A 123 -22.85 -14.52 -7.29
CA TYR A 123 -22.16 -15.80 -7.13
C TYR A 123 -21.05 -15.94 -8.17
N GLU A 124 -19.95 -16.56 -7.74
CA GLU A 124 -18.91 -17.08 -8.60
C GLU A 124 -18.96 -18.60 -8.57
N THR A 125 -19.16 -19.20 -9.74
CA THR A 125 -19.28 -20.65 -9.92
C THR A 125 -18.12 -21.14 -10.80
N ALA A 126 -17.27 -21.99 -10.26
CA ALA A 126 -16.26 -22.71 -11.03
C ALA A 126 -16.79 -24.06 -11.48
N THR A 127 -16.57 -24.41 -12.74
CA THR A 127 -16.91 -25.73 -13.31
C THR A 127 -15.67 -26.35 -13.90
N VAL A 128 -15.34 -27.56 -13.43
CA VAL A 128 -14.18 -28.32 -13.86
C VAL A 128 -14.59 -29.74 -14.25
N GLY A 129 -14.01 -30.27 -15.28
CA GLY A 129 -14.24 -31.66 -15.71
C GLY A 129 -14.20 -31.86 -17.20
N LEU A 130 -14.40 -33.13 -17.60
CA LEU A 130 -14.59 -33.53 -18.99
C LEU A 130 -16.07 -33.34 -19.35
N PRO A 131 -16.40 -33.08 -20.63
CA PRO A 131 -17.78 -33.00 -21.10
C PRO A 131 -18.64 -34.16 -20.61
N GLY A 132 -19.74 -33.88 -19.91
CA GLY A 132 -20.65 -34.87 -19.31
C GLY A 132 -20.20 -35.41 -17.94
N HIS A 133 -19.06 -34.95 -17.43
CA HIS A 133 -18.53 -35.33 -16.09
C HIS A 133 -18.02 -34.10 -15.34
N GLU A 134 -18.68 -32.97 -15.54
CA GLU A 134 -18.31 -31.70 -14.89
C GLU A 134 -18.74 -31.70 -13.42
N GLN A 135 -17.93 -31.07 -12.60
CA GLN A 135 -18.25 -30.74 -11.21
C GLN A 135 -18.21 -29.23 -11.05
N SER A 136 -19.17 -28.68 -10.32
CA SER A 136 -19.25 -27.26 -10.06
C SER A 136 -19.19 -26.95 -8.57
N HIS A 137 -18.52 -25.86 -8.22
CA HIS A 137 -18.48 -25.27 -6.89
C HIS A 137 -18.85 -23.80 -7.00
N SER A 138 -19.75 -23.34 -6.15
CA SER A 138 -20.30 -21.99 -6.20
C SER A 138 -20.23 -21.34 -4.82
N GLU A 139 -19.71 -20.11 -4.76
CA GLU A 139 -19.68 -19.31 -3.55
C GLU A 139 -20.30 -17.94 -3.80
N ARG A 140 -20.95 -17.40 -2.75
CA ARG A 140 -21.54 -16.08 -2.79
C ARG A 140 -20.48 -15.01 -2.58
N ILE A 141 -20.51 -13.93 -3.36
CA ILE A 141 -19.72 -12.74 -3.10
C ILE A 141 -20.38 -11.97 -1.94
N ASP A 142 -19.70 -11.82 -0.83
CA ASP A 142 -20.16 -11.09 0.34
C ASP A 142 -19.49 -9.71 0.48
N VAL A 143 -18.21 -9.62 0.13
CA VAL A 143 -17.43 -8.39 0.23
C VAL A 143 -16.67 -8.14 -1.07
N VAL A 144 -16.73 -6.91 -1.53
CA VAL A 144 -15.89 -6.39 -2.64
C VAL A 144 -14.67 -5.72 -2.03
N THR A 145 -13.47 -6.05 -2.47
CA THR A 145 -12.23 -5.35 -2.13
C THR A 145 -11.64 -4.67 -3.34
N GLY A 146 -11.11 -3.45 -3.16
CA GLY A 146 -10.66 -2.58 -4.24
C GLY A 146 -11.75 -1.58 -4.68
N SER A 147 -11.35 -0.33 -4.81
CA SER A 147 -12.23 0.80 -5.17
C SER A 147 -12.74 0.76 -6.62
N GLY A 148 -12.33 -0.23 -7.40
CA GLY A 148 -12.64 -0.31 -8.83
C GLY A 148 -11.73 0.51 -9.74
N THR A 149 -10.85 1.35 -9.19
CA THR A 149 -9.94 2.18 -10.00
C THR A 149 -8.96 1.36 -10.83
N ARG A 150 -8.54 0.19 -10.33
CA ARG A 150 -7.62 -0.73 -11.02
C ARG A 150 -8.26 -2.10 -11.20
N GLY A 151 -9.07 -2.49 -10.26
CA GLY A 151 -9.76 -3.75 -10.23
C GLY A 151 -10.42 -4.00 -8.91
N GLN A 152 -11.05 -5.14 -8.81
CA GLN A 152 -11.71 -5.62 -7.62
C GLN A 152 -11.41 -7.09 -7.43
N SER A 153 -11.13 -7.50 -6.18
CA SER A 153 -11.20 -8.89 -5.73
C SER A 153 -12.43 -9.09 -4.87
N TYR A 154 -12.86 -10.31 -4.73
CA TYR A 154 -14.11 -10.63 -4.08
C TYR A 154 -13.86 -11.63 -2.95
N LEU A 155 -14.56 -11.43 -1.84
CA LEU A 155 -14.43 -12.28 -0.66
C LEU A 155 -15.78 -12.90 -0.33
N TYR A 156 -15.75 -14.07 0.30
CA TYR A 156 -16.94 -14.78 0.77
C TYR A 156 -16.74 -15.30 2.19
N TRP A 157 -17.83 -15.47 2.91
CA TRP A 157 -17.86 -16.01 4.24
C TRP A 157 -18.24 -17.49 4.23
N LEU A 158 -17.42 -18.32 4.85
CA LEU A 158 -17.78 -19.69 5.22
C LEU A 158 -17.87 -19.78 6.76
N GLY A 159 -19.08 -19.70 7.30
CA GLY A 159 -19.29 -19.53 8.73
C GLY A 159 -18.70 -18.21 9.24
N ASP A 160 -17.72 -18.26 10.13
CA ASP A 160 -16.95 -17.12 10.65
C ASP A 160 -15.58 -16.93 9.97
N GLN A 161 -15.29 -17.69 8.92
CA GLN A 161 -14.04 -17.63 8.16
C GLN A 161 -14.23 -16.82 6.87
N LEU A 162 -13.23 -16.04 6.50
CA LEU A 162 -13.23 -15.19 5.31
C LEU A 162 -12.20 -15.67 4.30
N PHE A 163 -12.62 -15.84 3.05
CA PHE A 163 -11.78 -16.32 1.95
C PHE A 163 -11.88 -15.41 0.74
N GLU A 164 -10.82 -15.38 -0.08
CA GLU A 164 -10.82 -14.71 -1.38
C GLU A 164 -11.27 -15.68 -2.47
N LEU A 165 -12.13 -15.18 -3.36
CA LEU A 165 -12.59 -15.90 -4.54
C LEU A 165 -11.51 -15.98 -5.62
N PRO A 166 -11.53 -17.04 -6.44
CA PRO A 166 -10.52 -17.26 -7.50
C PRO A 166 -10.46 -16.18 -8.57
N LEU A 167 -11.55 -15.45 -8.82
CA LEU A 167 -11.56 -14.40 -9.81
C LEU A 167 -11.56 -12.99 -9.21
N SER A 168 -10.91 -12.10 -9.95
CA SER A 168 -10.94 -10.65 -9.77
C SER A 168 -11.42 -10.00 -11.07
N TYR A 169 -11.91 -8.77 -10.96
CA TYR A 169 -12.24 -7.95 -12.12
C TYR A 169 -11.15 -6.92 -12.38
N TRP A 170 -10.56 -6.95 -13.56
CA TRP A 170 -9.57 -5.98 -14.01
C TRP A 170 -10.23 -4.80 -14.70
N ALA A 171 -10.20 -3.62 -14.10
CA ALA A 171 -10.93 -2.46 -14.56
C ALA A 171 -10.37 -1.90 -15.89
N ASP A 172 -9.04 -1.79 -16.03
CA ASP A 172 -8.41 -1.26 -17.23
C ASP A 172 -8.67 -2.16 -18.48
N GLY A 173 -8.89 -3.45 -18.26
CA GLY A 173 -9.20 -4.42 -19.34
C GLY A 173 -10.68 -4.78 -19.46
N HIS A 174 -11.53 -4.26 -18.59
CA HIS A 174 -12.98 -4.55 -18.56
C HIS A 174 -13.29 -6.04 -18.59
N GLN A 175 -12.55 -6.87 -17.83
CA GLN A 175 -12.71 -8.32 -17.88
C GLN A 175 -12.43 -9.00 -16.55
N TRP A 176 -13.00 -10.19 -16.40
CA TRP A 176 -12.66 -11.12 -15.33
C TRP A 176 -11.29 -11.73 -15.59
N ILE A 177 -10.54 -11.90 -14.53
CA ILE A 177 -9.17 -12.47 -14.54
C ILE A 177 -9.01 -13.39 -13.33
N ASN A 178 -8.02 -14.28 -13.35
CA ASN A 178 -7.59 -14.93 -12.11
C ASN A 178 -7.14 -13.89 -11.09
N SER A 179 -7.57 -14.07 -9.84
CA SER A 179 -7.15 -13.16 -8.76
C SER A 179 -5.62 -13.12 -8.65
N PRO A 180 -5.03 -11.94 -8.45
CA PRO A 180 -3.58 -11.81 -8.36
C PRO A 180 -2.99 -12.74 -7.29
N GLY A 181 -1.91 -13.45 -7.66
CA GLY A 181 -1.27 -14.42 -6.77
C GLY A 181 -1.91 -15.80 -6.73
N TYR A 182 -3.02 -16.02 -7.43
CA TYR A 182 -3.54 -17.37 -7.64
C TYR A 182 -2.72 -18.13 -8.67
N LYS A 183 -2.60 -19.45 -8.46
CA LYS A 183 -2.02 -20.33 -9.45
C LYS A 183 -2.98 -20.45 -10.62
N ASP A 184 -2.49 -20.23 -11.84
CA ASP A 184 -3.30 -20.36 -13.03
C ASP A 184 -3.93 -21.75 -13.18
N LYS A 185 -5.08 -21.80 -13.82
CA LYS A 185 -5.81 -23.03 -14.15
C LYS A 185 -6.25 -23.83 -12.91
N THR A 186 -6.47 -23.15 -11.79
CA THR A 186 -7.02 -23.76 -10.59
C THR A 186 -8.23 -23.00 -10.10
N ALA A 187 -9.27 -23.74 -9.69
CA ALA A 187 -10.41 -23.21 -8.96
C ALA A 187 -10.13 -23.39 -7.46
N ASN A 188 -9.45 -22.43 -6.85
CA ASN A 188 -9.11 -22.49 -5.43
C ASN A 188 -9.97 -21.50 -4.63
N PHE A 189 -10.89 -22.03 -3.83
CA PHE A 189 -11.76 -21.25 -2.94
C PHE A 189 -11.24 -21.22 -1.48
N SER A 190 -10.02 -21.70 -1.20
CA SER A 190 -9.51 -21.84 0.17
C SER A 190 -8.44 -20.81 0.54
N ARG A 191 -8.32 -19.70 -0.19
CA ARG A 191 -7.35 -18.66 0.13
C ARG A 191 -7.85 -17.82 1.30
N SER A 192 -7.33 -18.11 2.49
CA SER A 192 -7.67 -17.39 3.72
C SER A 192 -7.29 -15.93 3.67
N ILE A 193 -8.16 -15.09 4.20
CA ILE A 193 -7.91 -13.66 4.40
C ILE A 193 -7.54 -13.44 5.87
N TYR A 194 -6.35 -12.95 6.10
CA TYR A 194 -5.80 -12.69 7.43
C TYR A 194 -6.06 -11.25 7.88
N PRO A 195 -6.03 -10.95 9.20
CA PRO A 195 -6.29 -9.60 9.72
C PRO A 195 -5.43 -8.53 9.05
N ARG A 196 -4.18 -8.84 8.77
CA ARG A 196 -3.25 -7.92 8.12
C ARG A 196 -3.66 -7.54 6.69
N CYS A 197 -4.29 -8.44 5.94
CA CYS A 197 -4.83 -8.13 4.62
C CYS A 197 -5.95 -7.09 4.71
N LEU A 198 -6.83 -7.27 5.70
CA LEU A 198 -7.97 -6.38 5.91
C LEU A 198 -7.58 -5.02 6.46
N GLU A 199 -6.49 -4.90 7.22
CA GLU A 199 -6.07 -3.62 7.81
C GLU A 199 -5.81 -2.52 6.75
N CYS A 200 -5.49 -2.90 5.51
CA CYS A 200 -5.36 -1.96 4.40
C CYS A 200 -6.66 -1.76 3.61
N HIS A 201 -7.68 -2.61 3.84
CA HIS A 201 -8.91 -2.62 3.06
C HIS A 201 -10.17 -2.39 3.89
N ALA A 202 -10.07 -2.41 5.21
CA ALA A 202 -11.19 -2.21 6.12
C ALA A 202 -10.78 -1.30 7.28
N THR A 203 -11.74 -0.63 7.87
CA THR A 203 -11.55 0.21 9.05
C THR A 203 -11.34 -0.64 10.30
N ASP A 204 -12.08 -1.73 10.43
CA ASP A 204 -11.99 -2.62 11.58
C ASP A 204 -12.58 -4.00 11.30
N ILE A 205 -12.10 -4.98 12.03
CA ILE A 205 -12.69 -6.30 12.22
C ILE A 205 -12.12 -6.92 13.49
N VAL A 206 -12.90 -7.70 14.21
CA VAL A 206 -12.46 -8.38 15.42
C VAL A 206 -12.10 -9.83 15.10
N PRO A 207 -10.81 -10.21 15.11
CA PRO A 207 -10.40 -11.61 15.03
C PRO A 207 -10.85 -12.37 16.29
N ARG A 208 -11.24 -13.63 16.14
CA ARG A 208 -11.59 -14.52 17.26
C ARG A 208 -10.39 -15.18 17.93
N SER A 209 -9.20 -14.90 17.43
CA SER A 209 -7.93 -15.42 17.93
C SER A 209 -6.84 -14.36 17.83
N SER A 210 -5.85 -14.41 18.70
CA SER A 210 -4.64 -13.57 18.65
C SER A 210 -3.61 -14.08 17.65
N ASP A 211 -3.84 -15.23 17.00
CA ASP A 211 -2.97 -15.72 15.93
C ASP A 211 -3.03 -14.76 14.74
N PRO A 212 -1.91 -14.18 14.29
CA PRO A 212 -1.89 -13.28 13.14
C PRO A 212 -2.29 -13.96 11.82
N LEU A 213 -2.26 -15.29 11.77
CA LEU A 213 -2.70 -16.08 10.63
C LEU A 213 -4.13 -16.63 10.78
N THR A 214 -4.90 -16.15 11.75
CA THR A 214 -6.31 -16.50 11.86
C THR A 214 -7.10 -15.93 10.69
N ASN A 215 -8.13 -16.67 10.25
CA ASN A 215 -9.18 -16.15 9.37
C ASN A 215 -10.57 -16.28 9.99
N HIS A 216 -10.64 -16.46 11.33
CA HIS A 216 -11.86 -16.52 12.11
C HIS A 216 -12.18 -15.15 12.71
N TYR A 217 -13.38 -14.64 12.43
CA TYR A 217 -13.76 -13.27 12.79
C TYR A 217 -15.15 -13.20 13.43
N ASP A 218 -15.39 -12.14 14.18
CA ASP A 218 -16.74 -11.67 14.42
C ASP A 218 -17.22 -10.90 13.19
N ARG A 219 -18.06 -11.54 12.36
CA ARG A 219 -18.55 -10.96 11.10
C ARG A 219 -19.26 -9.62 11.29
N ALA A 220 -19.98 -9.45 12.40
CA ALA A 220 -20.75 -8.24 12.68
C ALA A 220 -19.81 -7.04 12.98
N SER A 221 -18.56 -7.30 13.32
CA SER A 221 -17.56 -6.25 13.59
C SER A 221 -16.88 -5.69 12.35
N LEU A 222 -17.12 -6.26 11.16
CA LEU A 222 -16.50 -5.78 9.93
C LEU A 222 -17.03 -4.38 9.57
N VAL A 223 -16.11 -3.40 9.56
CA VAL A 223 -16.36 -2.05 9.06
C VAL A 223 -15.60 -1.90 7.76
N THR A 224 -16.31 -1.99 6.65
CA THR A 224 -15.73 -1.91 5.29
C THR A 224 -15.25 -0.49 4.95
N GLY A 225 -14.31 -0.41 3.98
CA GLY A 225 -13.68 0.84 3.57
C GLY A 225 -12.74 1.41 4.63
N ILE A 226 -12.02 2.44 4.29
CA ILE A 226 -11.24 3.25 5.24
C ILE A 226 -12.12 4.42 5.68
N SER A 227 -12.52 4.44 6.96
CA SER A 227 -13.38 5.49 7.52
C SER A 227 -12.60 6.70 7.96
N CYS A 228 -13.31 7.78 8.29
CA CYS A 228 -12.74 8.98 8.92
C CYS A 228 -11.89 8.61 10.14
N GLU A 229 -12.39 7.68 10.94
CA GLU A 229 -11.77 7.28 12.21
C GLU A 229 -10.48 6.47 12.07
N THR A 230 -10.18 5.94 10.88
CA THR A 230 -8.89 5.29 10.62
C THR A 230 -7.73 6.30 10.68
N CYS A 231 -7.97 7.54 10.26
CA CYS A 231 -6.97 8.60 10.25
C CYS A 231 -7.11 9.55 11.46
N HIS A 232 -8.35 9.78 11.91
CA HIS A 232 -8.66 10.75 12.96
C HIS A 232 -8.77 10.13 14.36
N GLY A 233 -8.70 8.79 14.47
CA GLY A 233 -8.95 8.08 15.72
C GLY A 233 -10.45 7.96 16.02
N GLY A 234 -10.81 7.29 17.13
CA GLY A 234 -12.21 7.10 17.50
C GLY A 234 -12.91 8.42 17.84
N GLY A 235 -14.10 8.63 17.25
CA GLY A 235 -14.85 9.87 17.31
C GLY A 235 -15.82 9.99 18.49
N ALA A 236 -16.02 8.93 19.31
CA ALA A 236 -17.08 8.91 20.31
C ALA A 236 -17.03 10.08 21.30
N ASP A 237 -15.86 10.36 21.86
CA ASP A 237 -15.70 11.43 22.84
C ASP A 237 -15.84 12.81 22.19
N HIS A 238 -15.40 12.94 20.92
CA HIS A 238 -15.57 14.16 20.14
C HIS A 238 -17.05 14.45 19.88
N VAL A 239 -17.79 13.48 19.37
CA VAL A 239 -19.24 13.63 19.12
C VAL A 239 -19.97 13.91 20.42
N ALA A 240 -19.68 13.19 21.48
CA ALA A 240 -20.33 13.40 22.78
C ALA A 240 -20.08 14.83 23.32
N ALA A 241 -18.86 15.36 23.21
CA ALA A 241 -18.52 16.69 23.68
C ALA A 241 -19.27 17.79 22.90
N HIS A 242 -19.48 17.59 21.59
CA HIS A 242 -20.13 18.59 20.74
C HIS A 242 -21.67 18.47 20.67
N THR A 243 -22.24 17.36 21.15
CA THR A 243 -23.69 17.14 21.20
C THR A 243 -24.30 17.26 22.60
N ALA A 244 -23.46 17.37 23.64
CA ALA A 244 -23.92 17.52 25.02
C ALA A 244 -24.73 18.80 25.24
N THR A 245 -25.77 18.72 26.10
CA THR A 245 -26.55 19.87 26.54
C THR A 245 -26.62 19.89 28.08
N PRO A 246 -26.06 20.89 28.78
CA PRO A 246 -25.34 22.05 28.23
C PRO A 246 -24.01 21.64 27.53
N ALA A 247 -23.57 22.49 26.59
CA ALA A 247 -22.35 22.24 25.83
C ALA A 247 -21.16 22.08 26.80
N ILE A 248 -20.45 20.97 26.71
CA ILE A 248 -19.19 20.77 27.42
C ILE A 248 -18.14 21.57 26.64
N ALA A 249 -17.39 22.43 27.34
CA ALA A 249 -16.26 23.11 26.71
C ALA A 249 -15.36 22.04 26.05
N PRO A 250 -15.09 22.14 24.73
CA PRO A 250 -14.30 21.13 24.07
C PRO A 250 -12.92 21.10 24.69
N SER A 251 -12.61 20.03 25.42
CA SER A 251 -11.24 19.74 25.73
C SER A 251 -10.54 19.48 24.41
N THR A 252 -9.47 20.17 24.16
CA THR A 252 -8.83 20.36 22.84
C THR A 252 -8.23 19.10 22.22
N ALA A 253 -8.54 17.90 22.73
CA ALA A 253 -7.89 16.66 22.40
C ALA A 253 -8.85 15.47 22.16
N THR A 254 -10.11 15.70 21.81
CA THR A 254 -11.08 14.60 21.65
C THR A 254 -11.00 13.90 20.32
N ILE A 255 -10.30 14.46 19.33
CA ILE A 255 -10.07 13.86 18.01
C ILE A 255 -8.70 14.27 17.46
N LEU A 256 -8.07 13.38 16.71
CA LEU A 256 -6.76 13.65 16.12
C LEU A 256 -6.92 14.46 14.81
N ASN A 257 -5.98 15.37 14.57
CA ASN A 257 -5.86 16.04 13.28
C ASN A 257 -4.49 15.72 12.67
N PRO A 258 -4.42 14.81 11.69
CA PRO A 258 -3.15 14.41 11.06
C PRO A 258 -2.33 15.57 10.48
N ALA A 259 -2.98 16.66 10.06
CA ALA A 259 -2.27 17.85 9.56
C ALA A 259 -1.40 18.54 10.62
N ARG A 260 -1.65 18.27 11.91
CA ARG A 260 -0.85 18.79 13.05
C ARG A 260 0.30 17.87 13.46
N PHE A 261 0.38 16.69 12.89
CA PHE A 261 1.48 15.77 13.18
C PHE A 261 2.78 16.29 12.57
N VAL A 262 3.91 15.96 13.19
CA VAL A 262 5.21 16.12 12.54
C VAL A 262 5.26 15.26 11.29
N ARG A 263 6.08 15.67 10.31
CA ARG A 263 6.16 15.03 8.98
C ARG A 263 6.21 13.51 9.05
N ASP A 264 7.09 12.97 9.87
CA ASP A 264 7.29 11.51 9.94
C ASP A 264 6.03 10.78 10.42
N ARG A 265 5.28 11.37 11.37
CA ARG A 265 3.98 10.80 11.82
C ARG A 265 2.89 10.90 10.76
N GLN A 266 2.91 11.96 9.93
CA GLN A 266 2.02 12.05 8.77
C GLN A 266 2.35 10.96 7.74
N VAL A 267 3.63 10.70 7.50
CA VAL A 267 4.08 9.67 6.57
C VAL A 267 3.78 8.27 7.11
N ASP A 268 3.98 8.02 8.41
CA ASP A 268 3.69 6.75 9.07
C ASP A 268 2.23 6.33 8.91
N LEU A 269 1.31 7.28 9.05
CA LEU A 269 -0.12 7.04 8.86
C LEU A 269 -0.40 6.45 7.45
N CYS A 270 0.20 7.03 6.42
CA CYS A 270 0.06 6.53 5.05
C CYS A 270 0.85 5.24 4.82
N ALA A 271 2.02 5.13 5.46
CA ALA A 271 2.93 4.01 5.33
C ALA A 271 2.36 2.70 5.88
N LEU A 272 1.39 2.74 6.78
CA LEU A 272 0.65 1.55 7.23
C LEU A 272 0.19 0.69 6.07
N CYS A 273 -0.31 1.31 4.99
CA CYS A 273 -0.82 0.64 3.80
C CYS A 273 0.05 0.86 2.55
N HIS A 274 0.76 2.00 2.44
CA HIS A 274 1.46 2.45 1.23
C HIS A 274 2.98 2.33 1.27
N SER A 275 3.55 1.51 2.14
CA SER A 275 4.99 1.24 2.16
C SER A 275 5.38 -0.13 1.58
N GLY A 276 4.44 -0.86 1.01
CA GLY A 276 4.64 -2.11 0.26
C GLY A 276 5.53 -3.13 0.97
N GLY A 277 5.88 -4.17 0.22
CA GLY A 277 6.94 -5.10 0.62
C GLY A 277 6.58 -6.04 1.77
N LYS A 278 7.53 -6.91 2.05
CA LYS A 278 7.45 -7.80 3.21
C LYS A 278 7.75 -7.00 4.47
N ARG A 279 6.99 -7.24 5.52
CA ARG A 279 7.11 -6.57 6.80
C ARG A 279 7.09 -7.57 7.94
N VAL A 280 7.72 -7.19 9.03
CA VAL A 280 7.64 -7.93 10.29
C VAL A 280 6.58 -7.26 11.15
N GLU A 281 5.55 -7.98 11.50
CA GLU A 281 4.52 -7.53 12.43
C GLU A 281 5.06 -7.59 13.84
N LEU A 282 5.03 -6.47 14.55
CA LEU A 282 5.46 -6.35 15.94
C LEU A 282 4.28 -6.25 16.89
N ALA A 283 3.12 -5.88 16.37
CA ALA A 283 1.87 -5.76 17.10
C ALA A 283 0.71 -6.29 16.25
N PRO A 284 -0.41 -6.69 16.86
CA PRO A 284 -1.57 -7.19 16.13
C PRO A 284 -2.09 -6.21 15.09
N ALA A 285 -2.64 -6.70 13.99
CA ALA A 285 -3.34 -5.88 13.02
C ALA A 285 -4.46 -5.07 13.70
N PHE A 286 -4.74 -3.87 13.18
CA PHE A 286 -5.69 -2.90 13.74
C PHE A 286 -5.33 -2.31 15.11
N SER A 287 -4.09 -2.50 15.58
CA SER A 287 -3.61 -1.90 16.83
C SER A 287 -2.82 -0.61 16.63
N TYR A 288 -2.51 -0.24 15.37
CA TYR A 288 -1.86 1.04 15.07
C TYR A 288 -2.76 2.22 15.43
N LEU A 289 -2.21 3.18 16.15
CA LEU A 289 -2.90 4.42 16.49
C LEU A 289 -2.28 5.58 15.69
N PRO A 290 -3.10 6.38 14.99
CA PRO A 290 -2.61 7.54 14.25
C PRO A 290 -1.74 8.46 15.12
N GLY A 291 -0.62 8.90 14.56
CA GLY A 291 0.36 9.74 15.28
C GLY A 291 1.42 8.99 16.08
N GLN A 292 1.29 7.67 16.25
CA GLN A 292 2.35 6.85 16.82
C GLN A 292 3.42 6.48 15.77
N PRO A 293 4.66 6.14 16.19
CA PRO A 293 5.67 5.60 15.29
C PRO A 293 5.23 4.27 14.68
N LEU A 294 5.22 4.15 13.36
CA LEU A 294 4.80 2.93 12.68
C LEU A 294 5.77 1.76 12.93
N ASP A 295 7.06 2.05 13.10
CA ASP A 295 8.10 1.05 13.36
C ASP A 295 7.91 0.29 14.69
N SER A 296 7.06 0.80 15.59
CA SER A 296 6.63 0.08 16.78
C SER A 296 5.59 -1.02 16.51
N TYR A 297 4.94 -0.99 15.34
CA TYR A 297 3.87 -1.92 14.94
C TYR A 297 4.29 -2.80 13.77
N LEU A 298 4.99 -2.20 12.80
CA LEU A 298 5.42 -2.84 11.58
C LEU A 298 6.83 -2.40 11.24
N GLN A 299 7.73 -3.34 11.05
CA GLN A 299 9.07 -3.05 10.55
C GLN A 299 9.21 -3.51 9.10
N PRO A 300 9.82 -2.71 8.23
CA PRO A 300 10.22 -3.18 6.91
C PRO A 300 11.10 -4.42 7.06
N ALA A 301 10.85 -5.44 6.25
CA ALA A 301 11.80 -6.54 6.16
C ALA A 301 13.11 -6.02 5.53
N PRO A 302 14.27 -6.54 5.94
CA PRO A 302 15.51 -6.21 5.29
C PRO A 302 15.41 -6.46 3.78
N VAL A 303 15.68 -5.45 2.98
CA VAL A 303 15.76 -5.54 1.53
C VAL A 303 17.15 -5.11 1.09
N ASP A 304 17.65 -5.72 0.02
CA ASP A 304 18.87 -5.26 -0.61
C ASP A 304 18.71 -3.77 -1.02
N PRO A 305 19.57 -2.86 -0.56
CA PRO A 305 19.52 -1.44 -0.92
C PRO A 305 19.55 -1.18 -2.43
N ALA A 306 20.15 -2.09 -3.21
CA ALA A 306 20.18 -2.03 -4.67
C ALA A 306 18.82 -2.38 -5.30
N THR A 307 17.95 -3.07 -4.59
CA THR A 307 16.62 -3.44 -5.10
C THR A 307 15.70 -2.22 -5.10
N LEU A 308 15.15 -1.89 -6.27
CA LEU A 308 14.14 -0.84 -6.37
C LEU A 308 12.81 -1.36 -5.80
N PRO A 309 12.12 -0.54 -4.98
CA PRO A 309 10.77 -0.85 -4.56
C PRO A 309 9.85 -0.98 -5.77
N ASP A 310 8.97 -1.99 -5.75
CA ASP A 310 7.91 -2.11 -6.74
C ASP A 310 6.96 -0.90 -6.66
N VAL A 311 6.44 -0.46 -7.78
CA VAL A 311 5.49 0.67 -7.85
C VAL A 311 4.14 0.36 -7.23
N HIS A 312 3.81 -0.92 -7.02
CA HIS A 312 2.58 -1.33 -6.35
C HIS A 312 2.73 -1.24 -4.83
N GLY A 313 1.89 -0.41 -4.21
CA GLY A 313 1.77 -0.33 -2.76
C GLY A 313 3.00 0.26 -2.02
N ASN A 314 4.05 0.70 -2.72
CA ASN A 314 5.28 1.20 -2.09
C ASN A 314 5.58 2.66 -2.43
N GLN A 315 4.55 3.48 -2.38
CA GLN A 315 4.65 4.91 -2.67
C GLN A 315 5.59 5.63 -1.70
N VAL A 316 5.59 5.24 -0.43
CA VAL A 316 6.44 5.84 0.60
C VAL A 316 7.92 5.57 0.31
N GLY A 317 8.31 4.32 0.08
CA GLY A 317 9.71 3.98 -0.19
C GLY A 317 10.25 4.60 -1.49
N LEU A 318 9.39 4.80 -2.48
CA LEU A 318 9.75 5.50 -3.72
C LEU A 318 9.88 7.01 -3.50
N LEU A 319 8.92 7.63 -2.77
CA LEU A 319 8.97 9.06 -2.47
C LEU A 319 10.21 9.43 -1.66
N GLN A 320 10.59 8.61 -0.70
CA GLN A 320 11.77 8.81 0.13
C GLN A 320 13.10 8.85 -0.65
N ARG A 321 13.12 8.39 -1.91
CA ARG A 321 14.26 8.49 -2.83
C ARG A 321 14.26 9.80 -3.63
N SER A 322 13.20 10.59 -3.56
CA SER A 322 13.04 11.82 -4.33
C SER A 322 13.77 12.97 -3.69
N ARG A 323 14.56 13.72 -4.47
CA ARG A 323 15.36 14.85 -3.96
C ARG A 323 14.50 15.92 -3.28
N CYS A 324 13.31 16.22 -3.81
CA CYS A 324 12.39 17.18 -3.21
C CYS A 324 11.94 16.73 -1.81
N TYR A 325 11.67 15.43 -1.62
CA TYR A 325 11.35 14.88 -0.30
C TYR A 325 12.53 14.96 0.67
N LEU A 326 13.73 14.59 0.21
CA LEU A 326 14.94 14.61 1.03
C LEU A 326 15.34 16.03 1.44
N SER A 327 15.04 17.03 0.60
CA SER A 327 15.39 18.43 0.84
C SER A 327 14.31 19.21 1.59
N SER A 328 13.12 18.63 1.80
CA SER A 328 12.01 19.32 2.49
C SER A 328 11.75 18.69 3.86
N PRO A 329 11.84 19.44 4.95
CA PRO A 329 11.56 18.94 6.29
C PRO A 329 10.06 18.74 6.55
N THR A 330 9.18 19.27 5.68
CA THR A 330 7.73 19.30 5.90
C THR A 330 6.93 18.52 4.85
N MET A 331 7.55 18.10 3.73
CA MET A 331 6.84 17.41 2.67
C MET A 331 6.32 16.06 3.15
N SER A 332 5.02 15.87 3.03
CA SER A 332 4.32 14.61 3.30
C SER A 332 3.40 14.25 2.14
N CYS A 333 2.64 13.18 2.26
CA CYS A 333 1.69 12.74 1.23
C CYS A 333 0.63 13.81 0.94
N SER A 334 0.15 14.50 1.98
CA SER A 334 -0.85 15.58 1.87
C SER A 334 -0.33 16.85 1.21
N THR A 335 0.99 16.98 1.00
CA THR A 335 1.56 18.07 0.18
C THR A 335 1.08 17.98 -1.27
N CYS A 336 0.86 16.74 -1.76
CA CYS A 336 0.47 16.47 -3.14
C CYS A 336 -0.92 15.85 -3.28
N HIS A 337 -1.48 15.24 -2.23
CA HIS A 337 -2.78 14.57 -2.24
C HIS A 337 -3.77 15.27 -1.32
N ASP A 338 -4.97 15.54 -1.84
CA ASP A 338 -6.13 15.79 -1.00
C ASP A 338 -6.77 14.42 -0.66
N VAL A 339 -6.63 14.00 0.59
CA VAL A 339 -7.12 12.70 1.04
C VAL A 339 -8.63 12.66 1.19
N HIS A 340 -9.30 13.82 1.19
CA HIS A 340 -10.75 13.93 1.32
C HIS A 340 -11.47 14.05 -0.03
N ALA A 341 -10.73 14.13 -1.15
CA ALA A 341 -11.32 14.27 -2.47
C ALA A 341 -10.80 13.23 -3.48
N PRO A 342 -11.63 12.76 -4.42
CA PRO A 342 -11.24 11.80 -5.45
C PRO A 342 -10.51 12.47 -6.61
N GLU A 343 -9.44 13.22 -6.33
CA GLU A 343 -8.72 13.99 -7.32
C GLU A 343 -7.77 13.13 -8.13
N ARG A 344 -7.79 13.27 -9.47
CA ARG A 344 -6.96 12.48 -10.39
C ARG A 344 -6.43 13.27 -11.60
N ALA A 345 -6.82 14.54 -11.75
CA ALA A 345 -6.39 15.36 -12.88
C ALA A 345 -4.88 15.66 -12.80
N PRO A 346 -4.08 15.40 -13.84
CA PRO A 346 -2.64 15.70 -13.85
C PRO A 346 -2.34 17.17 -13.52
N ALA A 347 -3.16 18.10 -14.00
CA ALA A 347 -3.01 19.54 -13.74
C ALA A 347 -3.04 19.87 -12.25
N ALA A 348 -3.95 19.26 -11.49
CA ALA A 348 -4.05 19.49 -10.06
C ALA A 348 -2.78 19.06 -9.29
N TYR A 349 -2.13 17.98 -9.73
CA TYR A 349 -0.83 17.57 -9.18
C TYR A 349 0.29 18.51 -9.63
N SER A 350 0.25 18.97 -10.88
CA SER A 350 1.21 19.93 -11.42
C SER A 350 1.19 21.24 -10.67
N ASP A 351 0.03 21.78 -10.35
CA ASP A 351 -0.14 22.98 -9.53
C ASP A 351 0.56 22.86 -8.18
N ARG A 352 0.55 21.66 -7.58
CA ARG A 352 1.25 21.40 -6.32
C ARG A 352 2.76 21.35 -6.49
N CYS A 353 3.25 20.86 -7.63
CA CYS A 353 4.68 20.95 -7.97
C CYS A 353 5.12 22.41 -8.14
N LEU A 354 4.29 23.22 -8.80
CA LEU A 354 4.56 24.63 -9.10
C LEU A 354 4.53 25.55 -7.87
N ARG A 355 4.09 25.07 -6.72
CA ARG A 355 4.25 25.80 -5.44
C ARG A 355 5.72 25.94 -5.01
N CYS A 356 6.59 25.05 -5.49
CA CYS A 356 8.02 25.03 -5.17
C CYS A 356 8.90 25.14 -6.41
N HIS A 357 8.39 24.79 -7.59
CA HIS A 357 9.14 24.76 -8.85
C HIS A 357 8.60 25.84 -9.81
N SER A 358 9.50 26.39 -10.63
CA SER A 358 9.16 27.27 -11.75
C SER A 358 9.07 26.46 -13.05
N VAL A 359 8.10 26.73 -13.90
CA VAL A 359 7.98 26.12 -15.24
C VAL A 359 9.25 26.35 -16.06
N GLN A 360 9.89 27.53 -15.90
CA GLN A 360 11.11 27.89 -16.60
C GLN A 360 12.31 27.01 -16.21
N SER A 361 12.28 26.36 -15.04
CA SER A 361 13.31 25.39 -14.64
C SER A 361 13.25 24.07 -15.40
N CYS A 362 12.13 23.80 -16.07
CA CYS A 362 11.97 22.62 -16.93
C CYS A 362 12.57 22.88 -18.31
N LYS A 363 13.64 22.13 -18.66
CA LYS A 363 14.32 22.28 -19.96
C LYS A 363 13.39 22.06 -21.17
N MET A 364 12.30 21.30 -20.99
CA MET A 364 11.33 21.03 -22.05
C MET A 364 10.30 22.14 -22.22
N SER A 365 10.29 23.18 -21.36
CA SER A 365 9.32 24.27 -21.42
C SER A 365 9.39 25.07 -22.74
N GLN A 366 10.58 25.21 -23.30
CA GLN A 366 10.78 25.89 -24.59
C GLN A 366 10.29 25.04 -25.78
N THR A 367 10.36 23.71 -25.68
CA THR A 367 9.97 22.79 -26.75
C THR A 367 8.46 22.50 -26.75
N ILE A 368 7.91 22.24 -25.55
CA ILE A 368 6.50 21.86 -25.38
C ILE A 368 5.58 23.07 -25.24
N GLY A 369 6.13 24.19 -24.75
CA GLY A 369 5.39 25.43 -24.52
C GLY A 369 4.58 25.41 -23.21
N PRO A 370 3.61 26.36 -23.06
CA PRO A 370 2.89 26.59 -21.79
C PRO A 370 2.14 25.36 -21.25
N LYS A 371 1.66 24.49 -22.09
CA LYS A 371 0.93 23.26 -21.69
C LYS A 371 1.74 22.29 -20.82
N ILE A 372 3.07 22.45 -20.77
CA ILE A 372 3.91 21.65 -19.91
C ILE A 372 3.57 21.85 -18.42
N ALA A 373 3.02 23.02 -18.07
CA ALA A 373 2.57 23.32 -16.71
C ALA A 373 1.43 22.41 -16.22
N ASP A 374 0.65 21.86 -17.16
CA ASP A 374 -0.53 21.05 -16.81
C ASP A 374 -0.19 19.59 -16.53
N ASN A 375 1.02 19.13 -16.88
CA ASN A 375 1.35 17.72 -16.76
C ASN A 375 2.84 17.47 -16.44
N CYS A 376 3.27 17.81 -15.26
CA CYS A 376 4.61 17.49 -14.76
C CYS A 376 4.78 15.99 -14.47
N ILE A 377 3.69 15.33 -14.05
CA ILE A 377 3.76 13.99 -13.49
C ILE A 377 4.01 12.89 -14.54
N ASP A 378 3.64 13.08 -15.79
CA ASP A 378 3.90 12.06 -16.81
C ASP A 378 5.40 11.92 -17.12
N CYS A 379 6.14 13.02 -17.02
CA CYS A 379 7.59 13.00 -17.21
C CYS A 379 8.39 12.68 -15.93
N HIS A 380 7.94 13.19 -14.77
CA HIS A 380 8.71 13.06 -13.53
C HIS A 380 8.25 11.92 -12.61
N MET A 381 7.08 11.36 -12.87
CA MET A 381 6.46 10.22 -12.18
C MET A 381 5.78 9.29 -13.18
N PRO A 382 6.50 8.79 -14.21
CA PRO A 382 5.87 7.99 -15.26
C PRO A 382 5.21 6.72 -14.72
N ARG A 383 4.28 6.17 -15.50
CA ARG A 383 3.71 4.85 -15.20
C ARG A 383 4.75 3.77 -15.49
N GLN A 384 4.93 2.87 -14.55
CA GLN A 384 5.87 1.76 -14.66
C GLN A 384 5.14 0.43 -14.41
N PRO A 385 5.59 -0.66 -15.04
CA PRO A 385 5.01 -1.99 -14.79
C PRO A 385 5.29 -2.44 -13.36
N THR A 386 4.31 -3.08 -12.75
CA THR A 386 4.46 -3.76 -11.46
C THR A 386 4.62 -5.26 -11.65
N ASN A 387 5.40 -5.90 -10.77
CA ASN A 387 5.48 -7.35 -10.69
C ASN A 387 4.50 -7.95 -9.66
N ALA A 388 3.84 -7.10 -8.87
CA ALA A 388 2.89 -7.55 -7.87
C ALA A 388 1.53 -7.93 -8.46
N ILE A 389 1.13 -7.27 -9.55
CA ILE A 389 -0.13 -7.56 -10.25
C ILE A 389 0.18 -7.87 -11.72
N ILE A 390 0.17 -9.15 -12.03
CA ILE A 390 0.31 -9.66 -13.39
C ILE A 390 -1.03 -10.24 -13.80
N VAL A 391 -1.66 -9.62 -14.80
CA VAL A 391 -2.89 -10.11 -15.38
C VAL A 391 -2.54 -11.16 -16.43
N LYS A 392 -3.06 -12.37 -16.27
CA LYS A 392 -2.89 -13.44 -17.24
C LYS A 392 -4.19 -13.62 -17.99
N THR A 393 -4.13 -13.38 -19.29
CA THR A 393 -5.19 -13.66 -20.23
C THR A 393 -4.75 -14.83 -21.13
N ALA A 394 -5.66 -15.37 -21.93
CA ALA A 394 -5.34 -16.50 -22.83
C ALA A 394 -4.09 -16.20 -23.67
N GLY A 395 -2.94 -16.74 -23.27
CA GLY A 395 -1.67 -16.67 -24.00
C GLY A 395 -0.76 -15.49 -23.66
N ASN A 396 -1.20 -14.48 -22.86
CA ASN A 396 -0.40 -13.30 -22.54
C ASN A 396 -0.38 -12.98 -21.04
N ALA A 397 0.78 -12.57 -20.56
CA ALA A 397 0.92 -11.97 -19.23
C ALA A 397 1.09 -10.45 -19.38
N VAL A 398 0.17 -9.68 -18.82
CA VAL A 398 0.19 -8.22 -18.84
C VAL A 398 0.54 -7.70 -17.47
N HIS A 399 1.65 -7.01 -17.36
CA HIS A 399 1.99 -6.27 -16.13
C HIS A 399 1.14 -5.00 -16.07
N THR A 400 0.34 -4.86 -15.04
CA THR A 400 -0.38 -3.61 -14.83
C THR A 400 0.61 -2.49 -14.54
N THR A 401 0.27 -1.25 -14.93
CA THR A 401 1.17 -0.12 -14.74
C THR A 401 0.67 0.80 -13.65
N MET A 402 1.58 1.29 -12.81
CA MET A 402 1.31 2.25 -11.76
C MET A 402 2.27 3.43 -11.83
N ARG A 403 1.83 4.58 -11.36
CA ARG A 403 2.66 5.78 -11.32
C ARG A 403 3.72 5.64 -10.23
N THR A 404 5.00 5.79 -10.62
CA THR A 404 6.09 5.80 -9.64
C THR A 404 6.04 7.06 -8.77
N HIS A 405 6.41 6.93 -7.50
CA HIS A 405 6.60 8.06 -6.58
C HIS A 405 8.08 8.43 -6.38
N TRP A 406 8.99 7.80 -7.12
CA TRP A 406 10.35 8.28 -7.20
C TRP A 406 10.43 9.44 -8.19
N ILE A 407 10.27 10.65 -7.68
CA ILE A 407 10.21 11.89 -8.48
C ILE A 407 11.61 12.25 -8.94
N ARG A 408 11.85 12.15 -10.24
CA ARG A 408 13.13 12.48 -10.88
C ARG A 408 12.96 12.80 -12.37
N ILE A 409 14.07 13.07 -13.06
CA ILE A 409 14.08 13.12 -14.54
C ILE A 409 14.18 11.68 -15.05
N TYR A 410 13.29 11.33 -15.99
CA TYR A 410 13.28 10.07 -16.73
C TYR A 410 13.59 10.37 -18.19
N PRO A 411 14.86 10.24 -18.63
CA PRO A 411 15.28 10.62 -19.99
C PRO A 411 14.49 9.87 -21.09
N GLU A 412 14.10 8.63 -20.79
CA GLU A 412 13.35 7.75 -21.69
C GLU A 412 11.92 8.24 -21.97
N VAL A 413 11.36 9.06 -21.09
CA VAL A 413 9.99 9.61 -21.23
C VAL A 413 10.02 11.05 -21.75
N ALA A 414 11.13 11.74 -21.58
CA ALA A 414 11.29 13.16 -21.94
C ALA A 414 11.57 13.38 -23.45
N GLN A 415 11.52 12.34 -24.27
CA GLN A 415 11.65 12.49 -25.73
C GLN A 415 10.30 12.90 -26.31
N PRO A 416 10.20 13.98 -27.10
CA PRO A 416 8.99 14.31 -27.85
C PRO A 416 8.72 13.17 -28.84
N GLN A 417 7.53 12.59 -28.77
CA GLN A 417 7.02 11.70 -29.82
C GLN A 417 6.64 12.52 -31.06
#